data_d2736c7d7c6ba8172f472098f22fb80b
#
_entry.id   d2736c7d7c6ba8172f472098f22fb80b
#
_cell.length_a   1.000
_cell.length_b   1.000
_cell.length_c   1.000
_cell.angle_alpha   90.00
_cell.angle_beta   90.00
_cell.angle_gamma   90.00
#
_symmetry.space_group_name_H-M   'P 1'
#
loop_
_entity.id
_entity.type
_entity.pdbx_description
1 polymer ?
#
loop_
_entity_poly.entity_id
_entity_poly.type
_entity_poly.pdbx_seq_one_letter_code
_entity_poly.pdbx_strand_id
1 'polypeptide(L)'
;MKIKFKPMLLSNDEFNLEDLDYTNMYISIKRDGVRAEVTNEGIKNRSLKILRNTKVQAFFKEVCDKLPPNIILDAEIYADGIPCREMAGICNSSDKDVPENTMLYIFGIYDSEATFEERNNMLLRMEGYLPTNKNQIVDQVRIYSSKDAKDLYDIYIKHGFEGAVLMDGNGLYKCGRVTINQHIGFKIKPFKETDLEILGTTERLLNTNESQTNELGRSFKRNTVADKKETGIAACFICKLREIKDDDILSEFDKKYGVITTKVTIIGDEYYRMKIWREKESYIGAYAVVKSMAYGEKSKLRHPRLISIKESVEK
;
A
#
# COMPACT_ATOMS: atom_id res chain seq x y z
N MET A 1 20.50 -12.31 20.80
CA MET A 1 19.80 -11.01 20.65
C MET A 1 18.39 -11.32 20.14
N LYS A 2 17.32 -11.11 20.92
CA LYS A 2 15.95 -11.39 20.45
C LYS A 2 15.64 -10.42 19.31
N ILE A 3 15.40 -10.95 18.11
CA ILE A 3 14.94 -10.14 16.95
C ILE A 3 13.60 -9.54 17.34
N LYS A 4 13.54 -8.20 17.42
CA LYS A 4 12.29 -7.50 17.71
C LYS A 4 11.38 -7.67 16.50
N PHE A 5 10.19 -8.23 16.70
CA PHE A 5 9.20 -8.41 15.65
C PHE A 5 8.96 -7.11 14.84
N LYS A 6 8.89 -7.24 13.53
CA LYS A 6 8.46 -6.19 12.59
C LYS A 6 7.67 -6.84 11.47
N PRO A 7 6.53 -6.27 11.06
CA PRO A 7 5.77 -6.80 9.92
C PRO A 7 6.63 -6.91 8.66
N MET A 8 6.54 -8.04 7.97
CA MET A 8 7.21 -8.24 6.68
C MET A 8 6.55 -7.37 5.62
N LEU A 9 7.34 -6.69 4.82
CA LEU A 9 6.89 -5.80 3.76
C LEU A 9 7.55 -6.20 2.45
N LEU A 10 6.75 -6.58 1.47
CA LEU A 10 7.25 -6.94 0.15
C LEU A 10 7.79 -5.72 -0.59
N SER A 11 8.76 -5.92 -1.50
CA SER A 11 9.33 -4.86 -2.32
C SER A 11 8.27 -4.16 -3.18
N ASN A 12 8.57 -2.91 -3.55
CA ASN A 12 7.82 -2.17 -4.57
C ASN A 12 8.52 -2.20 -5.94
N ASP A 13 9.67 -2.86 -6.01
CA ASP A 13 10.45 -2.95 -7.23
C ASP A 13 9.72 -3.75 -8.30
N GLU A 14 9.93 -3.41 -9.55
CA GLU A 14 9.37 -4.14 -10.68
C GLU A 14 10.14 -5.44 -10.90
N PHE A 15 9.45 -6.47 -11.33
CA PHE A 15 10.00 -7.78 -11.67
C PHE A 15 9.21 -8.37 -12.83
N ASN A 16 9.81 -9.35 -13.51
CA ASN A 16 9.14 -10.10 -14.55
C ASN A 16 8.71 -11.45 -13.98
N LEU A 17 7.46 -11.86 -14.23
CA LEU A 17 6.93 -13.17 -13.81
C LEU A 17 7.71 -14.34 -14.41
N GLU A 18 8.24 -14.17 -15.63
CA GLU A 18 9.00 -15.23 -16.32
C GLU A 18 10.34 -15.53 -15.65
N ASP A 19 10.88 -14.60 -14.85
CA ASP A 19 12.18 -14.74 -14.19
C ASP A 19 12.09 -15.40 -12.81
N LEU A 20 10.89 -15.78 -12.35
CA LEU A 20 10.67 -16.38 -11.04
C LEU A 20 10.86 -17.90 -11.07
N ASP A 21 11.35 -18.45 -9.96
CA ASP A 21 11.36 -19.89 -9.70
C ASP A 21 10.00 -20.35 -9.15
N TYR A 22 9.32 -21.21 -9.89
CA TYR A 22 8.01 -21.77 -9.54
C TYR A 22 8.08 -23.13 -8.86
N THR A 23 9.24 -23.59 -8.42
CA THR A 23 9.41 -24.91 -7.77
C THR A 23 8.55 -25.02 -6.51
N ASN A 24 8.45 -23.96 -5.70
CA ASN A 24 7.61 -23.93 -4.50
C ASN A 24 6.95 -22.55 -4.31
N MET A 25 6.20 -22.08 -5.31
CA MET A 25 5.59 -20.76 -5.30
C MET A 25 4.08 -20.83 -4.97
N TYR A 26 3.62 -19.88 -4.18
CA TYR A 26 2.22 -19.71 -3.81
C TYR A 26 1.72 -18.33 -4.27
N ILE A 27 0.43 -18.27 -4.63
CA ILE A 27 -0.27 -17.01 -4.95
C ILE A 27 -1.51 -16.87 -4.06
N SER A 28 -1.78 -15.64 -3.66
CA SER A 28 -3.01 -15.28 -2.93
C SER A 28 -3.58 -13.96 -3.38
N ILE A 29 -4.86 -13.74 -3.05
CA ILE A 29 -5.53 -12.46 -3.29
C ILE A 29 -4.89 -11.34 -2.46
N LYS A 30 -4.84 -10.14 -3.03
CA LYS A 30 -4.47 -8.93 -2.32
C LYS A 30 -5.70 -8.03 -2.16
N ARG A 31 -6.11 -7.83 -0.90
CA ARG A 31 -7.18 -6.88 -0.55
C ARG A 31 -6.62 -5.49 -0.28
N ASP A 32 -7.42 -4.47 -0.51
CA ASP A 32 -7.08 -3.06 -0.23
C ASP A 32 -7.74 -2.61 1.09
N GLY A 33 -7.22 -3.09 2.19
CA GLY A 33 -7.70 -2.82 3.54
C GLY A 33 -6.67 -2.13 4.43
N VAL A 34 -6.80 -2.33 5.73
CA VAL A 34 -5.91 -1.82 6.76
C VAL A 34 -5.16 -2.98 7.39
N ARG A 35 -3.84 -3.03 7.16
CA ARG A 35 -3.03 -4.08 7.76
C ARG A 35 -3.06 -4.04 9.28
N ALA A 36 -3.25 -5.20 9.88
CA ALA A 36 -3.33 -5.42 11.31
C ALA A 36 -2.44 -6.57 11.75
N GLU A 37 -1.80 -6.40 12.90
CA GLU A 37 -1.14 -7.46 13.65
C GLU A 37 -2.08 -7.85 14.79
N VAL A 38 -2.53 -9.11 14.78
CA VAL A 38 -3.50 -9.63 15.74
C VAL A 38 -2.78 -10.48 16.78
N THR A 39 -2.94 -10.14 18.05
CA THR A 39 -2.35 -10.84 19.18
C THR A 39 -3.41 -11.04 20.26
N ASN A 40 -3.12 -11.83 21.29
CA ASN A 40 -3.98 -11.95 22.47
C ASN A 40 -4.13 -10.65 23.28
N GLU A 41 -3.22 -9.67 23.07
CA GLU A 41 -3.30 -8.34 23.70
C GLU A 41 -4.22 -7.38 22.93
N GLY A 42 -4.65 -7.73 21.71
CA GLY A 42 -5.48 -6.91 20.84
C GLY A 42 -4.87 -6.69 19.45
N ILE A 43 -5.47 -5.76 18.71
CA ILE A 43 -5.12 -5.44 17.33
C ILE A 43 -4.18 -4.25 17.29
N LYS A 44 -3.04 -4.43 16.63
CA LYS A 44 -2.01 -3.40 16.41
C LYS A 44 -1.97 -3.04 14.92
N ASN A 45 -1.65 -1.79 14.64
CA ASN A 45 -1.45 -1.36 13.26
C ASN A 45 -0.05 -1.78 12.75
N ARG A 46 0.24 -1.53 11.48
CA ARG A 46 1.54 -1.79 10.84
C ARG A 46 2.77 -1.19 11.57
N SER A 47 2.56 -0.18 12.43
CA SER A 47 3.60 0.44 13.26
C SER A 47 3.67 -0.16 14.66
N LEU A 48 2.99 -1.28 14.91
CA LEU A 48 2.86 -2.00 16.17
C LEU A 48 2.20 -1.18 17.30
N LYS A 49 1.48 -0.12 16.95
CA LYS A 49 0.64 0.63 17.89
C LYS A 49 -0.72 -0.01 17.98
N ILE A 50 -1.24 -0.18 19.17
CA ILE A 50 -2.62 -0.60 19.38
C ILE A 50 -3.55 0.38 18.63
N LEU A 51 -4.51 -0.15 17.89
CA LEU A 51 -5.52 0.66 17.22
C LEU A 51 -6.31 1.46 18.26
N ARG A 52 -6.47 2.75 17.99
CA ARG A 52 -7.11 3.68 18.93
C ARG A 52 -8.60 3.43 19.10
N ASN A 53 -9.24 2.90 18.06
CA ASN A 53 -10.67 2.64 18.09
C ASN A 53 -11.00 1.46 19.01
N THR A 54 -11.58 1.77 20.15
CA THR A 54 -11.98 0.75 21.13
C THR A 54 -13.11 -0.16 20.61
N LYS A 55 -13.95 0.34 19.69
CA LYS A 55 -14.99 -0.47 19.05
C LYS A 55 -14.39 -1.52 18.11
N VAL A 56 -13.31 -1.18 17.36
CA VAL A 56 -12.56 -2.16 16.55
C VAL A 56 -11.93 -3.22 17.44
N GLN A 57 -11.34 -2.82 18.58
CA GLN A 57 -10.78 -3.78 19.54
C GLN A 57 -11.86 -4.72 20.10
N ALA A 58 -13.02 -4.15 20.50
CA ALA A 58 -14.13 -4.93 21.00
C ALA A 58 -14.75 -5.85 19.93
N PHE A 59 -14.83 -5.37 18.67
CA PHE A 59 -15.37 -6.12 17.54
C PHE A 59 -14.61 -7.42 17.26
N PHE A 60 -13.27 -7.38 17.38
CA PHE A 60 -12.39 -8.54 17.15
C PHE A 60 -11.89 -9.19 18.43
N LYS A 61 -12.44 -8.82 19.60
CA LYS A 61 -11.98 -9.33 20.90
C LYS A 61 -11.98 -10.85 20.97
N GLU A 62 -13.04 -11.50 20.46
CA GLU A 62 -13.16 -12.96 20.45
C GLU A 62 -12.01 -13.65 19.68
N VAL A 63 -11.57 -13.06 18.56
CA VAL A 63 -10.41 -13.57 17.81
C VAL A 63 -9.15 -13.45 18.65
N CYS A 64 -8.94 -12.29 19.30
CA CYS A 64 -7.77 -12.05 20.15
C CYS A 64 -7.73 -12.99 21.38
N ASP A 65 -8.86 -13.18 22.03
CA ASP A 65 -8.99 -14.04 23.23
C ASP A 65 -8.67 -15.53 22.95
N LYS A 66 -8.85 -15.96 21.69
CA LYS A 66 -8.52 -17.32 21.26
C LYS A 66 -7.02 -17.52 20.99
N LEU A 67 -6.25 -16.45 20.84
CA LEU A 67 -4.85 -16.57 20.48
C LEU A 67 -3.98 -16.88 21.71
N PRO A 68 -3.06 -17.85 21.61
CA PRO A 68 -2.00 -18.04 22.61
C PRO A 68 -1.09 -16.79 22.71
N PRO A 69 -0.46 -16.53 23.87
CA PRO A 69 0.32 -15.30 24.13
C PRO A 69 1.49 -15.03 23.16
N ASN A 70 2.00 -16.05 22.50
CA ASN A 70 3.16 -15.93 21.60
C ASN A 70 2.79 -15.91 20.12
N ILE A 71 1.52 -16.00 19.79
CA ILE A 71 1.05 -16.00 18.41
C ILE A 71 0.80 -14.57 17.94
N ILE A 72 1.37 -14.24 16.80
CA ILE A 72 1.11 -12.99 16.08
C ILE A 72 0.59 -13.35 14.70
N LEU A 73 -0.64 -12.98 14.39
CA LEU A 73 -1.21 -13.14 13.07
C LEU A 73 -1.07 -11.86 12.26
N ASP A 74 -0.74 -12.01 11.00
CA ASP A 74 -0.69 -10.96 9.99
C ASP A 74 -2.03 -10.95 9.23
N ALA A 75 -2.75 -9.85 9.29
CA ALA A 75 -4.10 -9.75 8.70
C ALA A 75 -4.34 -8.40 8.01
N GLU A 76 -5.40 -8.35 7.23
CA GLU A 76 -5.96 -7.14 6.66
C GLU A 76 -7.38 -6.94 7.20
N ILE A 77 -7.67 -5.79 7.83
CA ILE A 77 -9.03 -5.37 8.18
C ILE A 77 -9.69 -4.83 6.92
N TYR A 78 -10.77 -5.44 6.52
CA TYR A 78 -11.47 -5.09 5.29
C TYR A 78 -12.98 -5.28 5.45
N ALA A 79 -13.76 -4.45 4.78
CA ALA A 79 -15.21 -4.61 4.65
C ALA A 79 -15.62 -4.32 3.19
N ASP A 80 -16.46 -5.17 2.63
CA ASP A 80 -16.96 -4.96 1.27
C ASP A 80 -17.73 -3.64 1.17
N GLY A 81 -17.46 -2.89 0.11
CA GLY A 81 -18.07 -1.58 -0.14
C GLY A 81 -17.45 -0.41 0.65
N ILE A 82 -16.50 -0.66 1.57
CA ILE A 82 -15.82 0.38 2.34
C ILE A 82 -14.40 0.60 1.77
N PRO A 83 -14.10 1.79 1.24
CA PRO A 83 -12.76 2.11 0.74
C PRO A 83 -11.69 2.01 1.84
N CYS A 84 -10.47 1.59 1.48
CA CYS A 84 -9.33 1.47 2.40
C CYS A 84 -9.09 2.73 3.25
N ARG A 85 -9.24 3.92 2.65
CA ARG A 85 -9.07 5.18 3.37
C ARG A 85 -10.13 5.40 4.46
N GLU A 86 -11.38 5.03 4.17
CA GLU A 86 -12.47 5.12 5.12
C GLU A 86 -12.28 4.12 6.25
N MET A 87 -11.94 2.87 5.92
CA MET A 87 -11.58 1.85 6.91
C MET A 87 -10.39 2.31 7.77
N ALA A 88 -9.37 2.92 7.18
CA ALA A 88 -8.25 3.50 7.94
C ALA A 88 -8.71 4.66 8.84
N GLY A 89 -9.67 5.47 8.39
CA GLY A 89 -10.31 6.51 9.19
C GLY A 89 -11.08 5.94 10.38
N ILE A 90 -11.77 4.81 10.21
CA ILE A 90 -12.43 4.08 11.29
C ILE A 90 -11.39 3.56 12.28
N CYS A 91 -10.40 2.80 11.82
CA CYS A 91 -9.38 2.21 12.69
C CYS A 91 -8.57 3.23 13.51
N ASN A 92 -8.36 4.44 12.99
CA ASN A 92 -7.57 5.49 13.64
C ASN A 92 -8.43 6.49 14.45
N SER A 93 -9.76 6.43 14.38
CA SER A 93 -10.64 7.26 15.23
C SER A 93 -10.67 6.70 16.65
N SER A 94 -11.28 7.44 17.57
CA SER A 94 -11.53 6.97 18.94
C SER A 94 -12.90 6.28 19.08
N ASP A 95 -13.85 6.60 18.20
CA ASP A 95 -15.30 6.42 18.46
C ASP A 95 -16.15 6.00 17.26
N LYS A 96 -15.58 5.99 16.03
CA LYS A 96 -16.35 5.58 14.84
C LYS A 96 -16.83 4.14 14.94
N ASP A 97 -18.06 3.92 14.49
CA ASP A 97 -18.63 2.59 14.43
C ASP A 97 -17.92 1.70 13.40
N VAL A 98 -17.90 0.41 13.70
CA VAL A 98 -17.32 -0.62 12.84
C VAL A 98 -18.45 -1.20 11.98
N PRO A 99 -18.32 -1.19 10.63
CA PRO A 99 -19.31 -1.84 9.78
C PRO A 99 -19.47 -3.33 10.14
N GLU A 100 -20.69 -3.83 10.14
CA GLU A 100 -21.00 -5.22 10.56
C GLU A 100 -20.31 -6.28 9.69
N ASN A 101 -20.10 -5.97 8.39
CA ASN A 101 -19.42 -6.84 7.43
C ASN A 101 -17.89 -6.74 7.48
N THR A 102 -17.33 -6.08 8.51
CA THR A 102 -15.88 -6.00 8.69
C THR A 102 -15.30 -7.34 9.10
N MET A 103 -14.24 -7.76 8.42
CA MET A 103 -13.55 -9.04 8.62
C MET A 103 -12.05 -8.83 8.78
N LEU A 104 -11.41 -9.76 9.50
CA LEU A 104 -9.96 -9.98 9.47
C LEU A 104 -9.64 -11.02 8.40
N TYR A 105 -8.96 -10.61 7.34
CA TYR A 105 -8.41 -11.52 6.33
C TYR A 105 -6.99 -11.88 6.73
N ILE A 106 -6.83 -13.05 7.34
CA ILE A 106 -5.56 -13.52 7.90
C ILE A 106 -4.75 -14.18 6.81
N PHE A 107 -3.59 -13.63 6.47
CA PHE A 107 -2.72 -14.11 5.40
C PHE A 107 -1.37 -14.62 5.88
N GLY A 108 -1.07 -14.52 7.18
CA GLY A 108 0.20 -14.97 7.72
C GLY A 108 0.19 -15.14 9.23
N ILE A 109 1.17 -15.91 9.69
CA ILE A 109 1.55 -16.05 11.09
C ILE A 109 3.04 -15.78 11.21
N TYR A 110 3.45 -15.12 12.29
CA TYR A 110 4.86 -14.86 12.55
C TYR A 110 5.53 -16.07 13.18
N ASP A 111 6.53 -16.56 12.50
CA ASP A 111 7.56 -17.43 13.02
C ASP A 111 8.85 -17.14 12.22
N SER A 112 9.95 -16.80 12.92
CA SER A 112 11.22 -16.43 12.29
C SER A 112 12.02 -17.62 11.75
N GLU A 113 11.72 -18.82 12.21
CA GLU A 113 12.47 -20.05 11.90
C GLU A 113 11.72 -20.93 10.89
N ALA A 114 10.42 -20.77 10.79
CA ALA A 114 9.57 -21.52 9.87
C ALA A 114 9.56 -20.91 8.46
N THR A 115 9.54 -21.76 7.44
CA THR A 115 9.31 -21.38 6.04
C THR A 115 7.89 -20.87 5.82
N PHE A 116 7.62 -20.23 4.68
CA PHE A 116 6.26 -19.76 4.37
C PHE A 116 5.26 -20.94 4.32
N GLU A 117 5.64 -22.05 3.72
CA GLU A 117 4.78 -23.25 3.64
C GLU A 117 4.45 -23.80 5.02
N GLU A 118 5.44 -23.90 5.92
CA GLU A 118 5.22 -24.33 7.30
C GLU A 118 4.29 -23.37 8.06
N ARG A 119 4.50 -22.04 7.92
CA ARG A 119 3.63 -21.04 8.53
C ARG A 119 2.21 -21.11 7.98
N ASN A 120 2.04 -21.32 6.67
CA ASN A 120 0.73 -21.50 6.07
C ASN A 120 0.03 -22.74 6.62
N ASN A 121 0.74 -23.85 6.78
CA ASN A 121 0.21 -25.07 7.40
C ASN A 121 -0.15 -24.87 8.88
N MET A 122 0.61 -24.06 9.63
CA MET A 122 0.23 -23.66 10.98
C MET A 122 -1.08 -22.87 10.98
N LEU A 123 -1.24 -21.94 10.05
CA LEU A 123 -2.42 -21.10 9.92
C LEU A 123 -3.68 -21.93 9.60
N LEU A 124 -3.59 -22.84 8.65
CA LEU A 124 -4.69 -23.75 8.28
C LEU A 124 -5.16 -24.61 9.45
N ARG A 125 -4.25 -25.06 10.34
CA ARG A 125 -4.62 -25.77 11.56
C ARG A 125 -5.39 -24.92 12.55
N MET A 126 -5.30 -23.60 12.47
CA MET A 126 -6.04 -22.67 13.34
C MET A 126 -7.44 -22.36 12.81
N GLU A 127 -7.78 -22.71 11.57
CA GLU A 127 -9.04 -22.33 10.92
C GLU A 127 -10.27 -22.78 11.74
N GLY A 128 -10.27 -24.01 12.22
CA GLY A 128 -11.37 -24.52 13.07
C GLY A 128 -11.36 -24.01 14.51
N TYR A 129 -10.33 -23.24 14.90
CA TYR A 129 -10.19 -22.75 16.27
C TYR A 129 -10.62 -21.27 16.42
N LEU A 130 -10.51 -20.51 15.33
CA LEU A 130 -10.88 -19.09 15.30
C LEU A 130 -12.36 -18.92 14.95
N PRO A 131 -13.05 -17.87 15.46
CA PRO A 131 -14.47 -17.61 15.17
C PRO A 131 -14.66 -17.22 13.69
N THR A 132 -15.44 -18.00 12.95
CA THR A 132 -15.58 -17.86 11.47
C THR A 132 -16.38 -16.65 11.01
N ASN A 133 -17.14 -16.01 11.91
CA ASN A 133 -17.96 -14.83 11.59
C ASN A 133 -17.18 -13.49 11.62
N LYS A 134 -15.92 -13.49 12.04
CA LYS A 134 -15.09 -12.28 12.19
C LYS A 134 -13.76 -12.34 11.46
N ASN A 135 -13.37 -13.51 10.98
CA ASN A 135 -12.12 -13.70 10.24
C ASN A 135 -12.26 -14.74 9.15
N GLN A 136 -11.34 -14.67 8.22
CA GLN A 136 -11.12 -15.64 7.17
C GLN A 136 -9.61 -15.81 6.96
N ILE A 137 -9.15 -17.05 6.89
CA ILE A 137 -7.79 -17.34 6.44
C ILE A 137 -7.77 -17.18 4.92
N VAL A 138 -6.78 -16.47 4.41
CA VAL A 138 -6.62 -16.22 2.97
C VAL A 138 -6.00 -17.46 2.33
N ASP A 139 -6.68 -18.02 1.34
CA ASP A 139 -6.19 -19.16 0.58
C ASP A 139 -4.85 -18.85 -0.10
N GLN A 140 -3.89 -19.74 0.10
CA GLN A 140 -2.58 -19.72 -0.54
C GLN A 140 -2.56 -20.84 -1.59
N VAL A 141 -2.73 -20.47 -2.85
CA VAL A 141 -2.81 -21.43 -3.98
C VAL A 141 -1.41 -21.71 -4.50
N ARG A 142 -0.99 -22.97 -4.53
CA ARG A 142 0.29 -23.36 -5.14
C ARG A 142 0.22 -23.20 -6.66
N ILE A 143 1.26 -22.62 -7.25
CA ILE A 143 1.39 -22.39 -8.68
C ILE A 143 2.71 -22.97 -9.20
N TYR A 144 2.74 -23.32 -10.48
CA TYR A 144 3.84 -24.07 -11.09
C TYR A 144 4.45 -23.36 -12.30
N SER A 145 3.89 -22.21 -12.71
CA SER A 145 4.36 -21.44 -13.85
C SER A 145 3.96 -19.95 -13.77
N SER A 146 4.64 -19.13 -14.57
CA SER A 146 4.25 -17.74 -14.82
C SER A 146 2.84 -17.64 -15.39
N LYS A 147 2.43 -18.63 -16.20
CA LYS A 147 1.07 -18.70 -16.75
C LYS A 147 0.03 -18.87 -15.65
N ASP A 148 0.23 -19.77 -14.68
CA ASP A 148 -0.70 -19.97 -13.56
C ASP A 148 -0.82 -18.69 -12.75
N ALA A 149 0.33 -18.02 -12.48
CA ALA A 149 0.36 -16.74 -11.76
C ALA A 149 -0.48 -15.68 -12.48
N LYS A 150 -0.34 -15.58 -13.80
CA LYS A 150 -1.06 -14.61 -14.63
C LYS A 150 -2.55 -14.92 -14.70
N ASP A 151 -2.92 -16.17 -14.94
CA ASP A 151 -4.33 -16.59 -15.05
C ASP A 151 -5.08 -16.31 -13.73
N LEU A 152 -4.49 -16.65 -12.57
CA LEU A 152 -5.08 -16.38 -11.27
C LEU A 152 -5.11 -14.88 -10.96
N TYR A 153 -4.06 -14.13 -11.30
CA TYR A 153 -4.04 -12.70 -11.16
C TYR A 153 -5.17 -12.03 -11.96
N ASP A 154 -5.38 -12.42 -13.22
CA ASP A 154 -6.44 -11.88 -14.08
C ASP A 154 -7.84 -12.19 -13.49
N ILE A 155 -8.02 -13.39 -12.92
CA ILE A 155 -9.23 -13.77 -12.19
C ILE A 155 -9.42 -12.84 -10.98
N TYR A 156 -8.39 -12.60 -10.17
CA TYR A 156 -8.48 -11.74 -8.99
C TYR A 156 -8.83 -10.29 -9.37
N ILE A 157 -8.21 -9.73 -10.42
CA ILE A 157 -8.54 -8.40 -10.91
C ILE A 157 -9.99 -8.32 -11.40
N LYS A 158 -10.46 -9.33 -12.14
CA LYS A 158 -11.85 -9.40 -12.62
C LYS A 158 -12.87 -9.42 -11.47
N HIS A 159 -12.51 -10.01 -10.34
CA HIS A 159 -13.35 -10.04 -9.13
C HIS A 159 -13.15 -8.82 -8.21
N GLY A 160 -12.42 -7.79 -8.66
CA GLY A 160 -12.28 -6.51 -7.95
C GLY A 160 -11.23 -6.49 -6.83
N PHE A 161 -10.37 -7.51 -6.72
CA PHE A 161 -9.24 -7.46 -5.78
C PHE A 161 -8.18 -6.46 -6.23
N GLU A 162 -7.38 -5.95 -5.28
CA GLU A 162 -6.31 -4.96 -5.55
C GLU A 162 -5.19 -5.54 -6.43
N GLY A 163 -5.02 -6.86 -6.41
CA GLY A 163 -3.96 -7.58 -7.09
C GLY A 163 -3.71 -8.95 -6.48
N ALA A 164 -2.47 -9.41 -6.58
CA ALA A 164 -2.02 -10.67 -6.02
C ALA A 164 -0.73 -10.53 -5.21
N VAL A 165 -0.50 -11.48 -4.32
CA VAL A 165 0.76 -11.67 -3.60
C VAL A 165 1.31 -13.03 -3.98
N LEU A 166 2.59 -13.07 -4.37
CA LEU A 166 3.35 -14.30 -4.58
C LEU A 166 4.29 -14.51 -3.38
N MET A 167 4.40 -15.73 -2.89
CA MET A 167 5.29 -16.11 -1.80
C MET A 167 6.07 -17.36 -2.16
N ASP A 168 7.39 -17.32 -1.97
CA ASP A 168 8.21 -18.53 -2.03
C ASP A 168 7.92 -19.39 -0.79
N GLY A 169 7.50 -20.63 -1.01
CA GLY A 169 7.19 -21.59 0.04
C GLY A 169 8.38 -21.88 0.98
N ASN A 170 9.61 -21.75 0.49
CA ASN A 170 10.85 -21.92 1.25
C ASN A 170 11.27 -20.63 1.97
N GLY A 171 10.61 -19.50 1.71
CA GLY A 171 10.98 -18.20 2.24
C GLY A 171 10.72 -18.06 3.76
N LEU A 172 11.75 -17.66 4.51
CA LEU A 172 11.61 -17.36 5.94
C LEU A 172 10.92 -16.01 6.17
N TYR A 173 10.32 -15.82 7.34
CA TYR A 173 9.71 -14.54 7.71
C TYR A 173 10.79 -13.48 7.95
N LYS A 174 10.87 -12.49 7.09
CA LYS A 174 11.79 -11.37 7.26
C LYS A 174 11.11 -10.21 8.00
N CYS A 175 11.64 -9.86 9.16
CA CYS A 175 11.22 -8.65 9.87
C CYS A 175 11.62 -7.39 9.10
N GLY A 176 10.63 -6.67 8.55
CA GLY A 176 10.82 -5.44 7.78
C GLY A 176 10.69 -5.63 6.26
N ARG A 177 11.38 -4.81 5.45
CA ARG A 177 11.23 -4.84 4.00
C ARG A 177 12.10 -5.91 3.35
N VAL A 178 11.44 -6.75 2.55
CA VAL A 178 12.08 -7.68 1.61
C VAL A 178 12.55 -6.90 0.39
N THR A 179 13.75 -7.20 -0.10
CA THR A 179 14.25 -6.71 -1.40
C THR A 179 13.91 -7.72 -2.49
N ILE A 180 13.88 -7.27 -3.74
CA ILE A 180 13.56 -8.13 -4.89
C ILE A 180 14.53 -9.32 -4.98
N ASN A 181 15.82 -9.10 -4.74
CA ASN A 181 16.87 -10.11 -4.82
C ASN A 181 16.82 -11.19 -3.73
N GLN A 182 15.95 -11.04 -2.73
CA GLN A 182 15.77 -12.05 -1.69
C GLN A 182 14.76 -13.12 -2.09
N HIS A 183 13.99 -12.91 -3.15
CA HIS A 183 13.02 -13.84 -3.72
C HIS A 183 11.98 -14.41 -2.73
N ILE A 184 11.83 -13.81 -1.53
CA ILE A 184 10.91 -14.30 -0.48
C ILE A 184 9.44 -14.10 -0.88
N GLY A 185 9.15 -12.99 -1.58
CA GLY A 185 7.79 -12.72 -2.02
C GLY A 185 7.66 -11.42 -2.83
N PHE A 186 6.60 -11.38 -3.62
CA PHE A 186 6.34 -10.35 -4.61
C PHE A 186 4.89 -9.91 -4.55
N LYS A 187 4.59 -8.72 -5.04
CA LYS A 187 3.22 -8.23 -5.16
C LYS A 187 2.96 -7.73 -6.57
N ILE A 188 1.87 -8.21 -7.15
CA ILE A 188 1.40 -7.81 -8.47
C ILE A 188 0.20 -6.88 -8.30
N LYS A 189 0.24 -5.74 -8.96
CA LYS A 189 -0.85 -4.76 -8.97
C LYS A 189 -1.08 -4.24 -10.38
N PRO A 190 -2.32 -3.91 -10.76
CA PRO A 190 -2.57 -3.31 -12.05
C PRO A 190 -2.04 -1.88 -12.08
N PHE A 191 -1.30 -1.55 -13.13
CA PHE A 191 -0.91 -0.19 -13.44
C PHE A 191 -1.52 0.22 -14.77
N LYS A 192 -1.85 1.51 -14.89
CA LYS A 192 -2.25 2.14 -16.14
C LYS A 192 -1.28 3.24 -16.48
N GLU A 193 -1.00 3.40 -17.75
CA GLU A 193 -0.26 4.54 -18.29
C GLU A 193 -1.27 5.52 -18.90
N THR A 194 -1.05 6.80 -18.65
CA THR A 194 -1.94 7.87 -19.12
C THR A 194 -1.07 9.10 -19.39
N ASP A 195 -1.31 9.74 -20.53
CA ASP A 195 -0.67 11.01 -20.85
C ASP A 195 -1.52 12.15 -20.27
N LEU A 196 -0.89 13.01 -19.48
CA LEU A 196 -1.55 14.13 -18.81
C LEU A 196 -0.82 15.44 -19.11
N GLU A 197 -1.56 16.47 -19.49
CA GLU A 197 -1.03 17.82 -19.70
C GLU A 197 -0.47 18.41 -18.40
N ILE A 198 0.75 18.93 -18.44
CA ILE A 198 1.43 19.58 -17.31
C ILE A 198 0.96 21.03 -17.22
N LEU A 199 0.38 21.41 -16.08
CA LEU A 199 -0.10 22.76 -15.77
C LEU A 199 0.85 23.55 -14.88
N GLY A 200 1.76 22.86 -14.19
CA GLY A 200 2.72 23.48 -13.28
C GLY A 200 3.54 22.48 -12.49
N THR A 201 4.42 23.00 -11.63
CA THR A 201 5.34 22.19 -10.84
C THR A 201 5.26 22.61 -9.36
N THR A 202 5.40 21.65 -8.46
CA THR A 202 5.52 21.93 -7.02
C THR A 202 6.94 21.67 -6.56
N GLU A 203 7.39 22.46 -5.59
CA GLU A 203 8.69 22.32 -4.96
C GLU A 203 8.69 21.25 -3.87
N ARG A 204 9.81 20.58 -3.70
CA ARG A 204 10.09 19.73 -2.54
C ARG A 204 10.38 20.63 -1.34
N LEU A 205 9.65 20.43 -0.26
CA LEU A 205 9.88 21.10 1.00
C LEU A 205 10.68 20.21 1.96
N LEU A 206 11.75 20.73 2.51
CA LEU A 206 12.54 20.06 3.55
C LEU A 206 11.84 20.21 4.90
N ASN A 207 11.49 19.11 5.52
CA ASN A 207 10.96 19.10 6.88
C ASN A 207 12.11 19.21 7.88
N THR A 208 12.22 20.35 8.57
CA THR A 208 13.28 20.67 9.53
C THR A 208 12.93 20.29 10.98
N ASN A 209 11.73 19.73 11.25
CA ASN A 209 11.36 19.25 12.57
C ASN A 209 12.34 18.22 13.11
N GLU A 210 12.45 18.15 14.42
CA GLU A 210 13.25 17.14 15.11
C GLU A 210 12.80 15.73 14.78
N SER A 211 13.80 14.85 14.65
CA SER A 211 13.57 13.44 14.40
C SER A 211 13.18 12.72 15.68
N GLN A 212 12.09 11.97 15.64
CA GLN A 212 11.62 11.10 16.73
C GLN A 212 11.74 9.64 16.29
N THR A 213 11.80 8.72 17.23
CA THR A 213 11.84 7.27 16.94
C THR A 213 10.50 6.64 17.30
N ASN A 214 9.91 5.88 16.38
CA ASN A 214 8.70 5.11 16.65
C ASN A 214 9.00 3.75 17.31
N GLU A 215 7.95 3.00 17.66
CA GLU A 215 8.08 1.68 18.33
C GLU A 215 8.83 0.64 17.47
N LEU A 216 8.90 0.83 16.16
CA LEU A 216 9.70 0.00 15.23
C LEU A 216 11.18 0.37 15.22
N GLY A 217 11.60 1.38 16.00
CA GLY A 217 12.95 1.93 15.98
C GLY A 217 13.26 2.71 14.71
N ARG A 218 12.22 3.20 13.98
CA ARG A 218 12.38 4.03 12.80
C ARG A 218 12.27 5.49 13.15
N SER A 219 13.16 6.27 12.57
CA SER A 219 13.11 7.72 12.64
C SER A 219 11.92 8.28 11.84
N PHE A 220 11.21 9.24 12.42
CA PHE A 220 10.18 10.02 11.75
C PHE A 220 10.21 11.47 12.23
N LYS A 221 9.69 12.40 11.41
CA LYS A 221 9.54 13.81 11.76
C LYS A 221 8.05 14.19 11.70
N ARG A 222 7.59 15.02 12.63
CA ARG A 222 6.22 15.58 12.57
C ARG A 222 6.07 16.39 11.29
N ASN A 223 4.89 16.33 10.67
CA ASN A 223 4.63 17.00 9.40
C ASN A 223 3.84 18.30 9.64
N THR A 224 4.44 19.25 10.35
CA THR A 224 3.89 20.59 10.55
C THR A 224 4.28 21.51 9.40
N VAL A 225 3.42 22.46 9.05
CA VAL A 225 3.66 23.38 7.92
C VAL A 225 4.73 24.42 8.24
N ALA A 226 4.79 24.85 9.50
CA ALA A 226 5.64 25.96 9.97
C ALA A 226 7.15 25.73 9.81
N ASP A 227 7.60 24.44 9.78
CA ASP A 227 9.03 24.10 9.79
C ASP A 227 9.48 23.47 8.46
N LYS A 228 8.91 23.93 7.36
CA LYS A 228 9.28 23.47 6.02
C LYS A 228 10.04 24.55 5.28
N LYS A 229 11.21 24.18 4.73
CA LYS A 229 12.06 25.06 3.92
C LYS A 229 12.03 24.64 2.46
N GLU A 230 12.01 25.61 1.57
CA GLU A 230 12.18 25.43 0.12
C GLU A 230 13.57 24.88 -0.20
N THR A 231 13.66 24.04 -1.22
CA THR A 231 14.90 23.31 -1.57
C THR A 231 15.42 23.59 -2.98
N GLY A 232 14.66 24.27 -3.83
CA GLY A 232 15.00 24.44 -5.24
C GLY A 232 14.88 23.13 -6.05
N ILE A 233 14.12 22.14 -5.56
CA ILE A 233 14.00 20.80 -6.15
C ILE A 233 12.55 20.52 -6.48
N ALA A 234 12.26 20.09 -7.71
CA ALA A 234 10.91 19.68 -8.10
C ALA A 234 10.42 18.46 -7.29
N ALA A 235 9.20 18.53 -6.80
CA ALA A 235 8.52 17.41 -6.12
C ALA A 235 7.57 16.66 -7.06
N CYS A 236 6.61 17.38 -7.61
CA CYS A 236 5.57 16.82 -8.47
C CYS A 236 5.23 17.79 -9.60
N PHE A 237 4.79 17.26 -10.73
CA PHE A 237 4.01 18.03 -11.68
C PHE A 237 2.54 18.09 -11.23
N ILE A 238 1.90 19.23 -11.48
CA ILE A 238 0.45 19.38 -11.42
C ILE A 238 -0.07 19.17 -12.82
N CYS A 239 -0.83 18.11 -13.02
CA CYS A 239 -1.34 17.74 -14.33
C CYS A 239 -2.86 17.82 -14.38
N LYS A 240 -3.40 18.19 -15.56
CA LYS A 240 -4.83 18.14 -15.85
C LYS A 240 -5.31 16.69 -15.87
N LEU A 241 -6.34 16.39 -15.09
CA LEU A 241 -6.94 15.07 -15.05
C LEU A 241 -8.24 15.01 -15.85
N ARG A 242 -9.13 15.97 -15.65
CA ARG A 242 -10.42 16.13 -16.36
C ARG A 242 -11.04 17.50 -16.09
N GLU A 243 -12.11 17.81 -16.78
CA GLU A 243 -12.93 18.99 -16.50
C GLU A 243 -13.67 18.87 -15.16
N ILE A 244 -14.01 20.01 -14.55
CA ILE A 244 -14.79 20.09 -13.32
C ILE A 244 -16.25 19.72 -13.59
N LYS A 245 -16.86 18.99 -12.65
CA LYS A 245 -18.29 18.70 -12.60
C LYS A 245 -18.93 19.38 -11.39
N ASP A 246 -20.26 19.53 -11.39
CA ASP A 246 -21.01 20.30 -10.38
C ASP A 246 -20.85 19.75 -8.95
N ASP A 247 -20.63 18.46 -8.78
CA ASP A 247 -20.51 17.75 -7.50
C ASP A 247 -19.05 17.63 -7.01
N ASP A 248 -18.07 18.19 -7.74
CA ASP A 248 -16.67 18.08 -7.38
C ASP A 248 -16.28 18.92 -6.15
N ILE A 249 -15.56 18.31 -5.21
CA ILE A 249 -14.89 19.01 -4.12
C ILE A 249 -13.51 19.45 -4.61
N LEU A 250 -13.38 20.77 -4.84
CA LEU A 250 -12.18 21.35 -5.44
C LEU A 250 -11.05 21.57 -4.45
N SER A 251 -9.84 21.11 -4.80
CA SER A 251 -8.60 21.49 -4.12
C SER A 251 -8.14 22.89 -4.52
N GLU A 252 -7.13 23.45 -3.83
CA GLU A 252 -6.51 24.74 -4.20
C GLU A 252 -5.97 24.74 -5.63
N PHE A 253 -5.37 23.64 -6.08
CA PHE A 253 -4.87 23.52 -7.45
C PHE A 253 -6.01 23.41 -8.46
N ASP A 254 -7.09 22.69 -8.15
CA ASP A 254 -8.26 22.61 -9.01
C ASP A 254 -8.87 24.01 -9.23
N LYS A 255 -8.99 24.81 -8.16
CA LYS A 255 -9.43 26.20 -8.23
C LYS A 255 -8.47 27.09 -9.03
N LYS A 256 -7.16 26.93 -8.81
CA LYS A 256 -6.12 27.72 -9.49
C LYS A 256 -6.14 27.51 -11.00
N TYR A 257 -6.32 26.26 -11.46
CA TYR A 257 -6.22 25.90 -12.88
C TYR A 257 -7.58 25.76 -13.58
N GLY A 258 -8.68 25.82 -12.86
CA GLY A 258 -10.04 25.70 -13.43
C GLY A 258 -10.37 24.29 -13.96
N VAL A 259 -9.64 23.27 -13.53
CA VAL A 259 -9.82 21.86 -13.94
C VAL A 259 -9.52 20.96 -12.77
N ILE A 260 -9.97 19.71 -12.80
CA ILE A 260 -9.54 18.70 -11.82
C ILE A 260 -8.10 18.31 -12.11
N THR A 261 -7.24 18.48 -11.11
CA THR A 261 -5.80 18.23 -11.20
C THR A 261 -5.37 16.97 -10.43
N THR A 262 -4.23 16.42 -10.81
CA THR A 262 -3.52 15.39 -10.05
C THR A 262 -2.06 15.76 -9.87
N LYS A 263 -1.47 15.35 -8.73
CA LYS A 263 -0.03 15.53 -8.48
C LYS A 263 0.72 14.29 -8.95
N VAL A 264 1.57 14.45 -9.95
CA VAL A 264 2.40 13.38 -10.50
C VAL A 264 3.79 13.46 -9.89
N THR A 265 4.19 12.45 -9.13
CA THR A 265 5.50 12.43 -8.46
C THR A 265 6.62 12.31 -9.50
N ILE A 266 7.58 13.24 -9.44
CA ILE A 266 8.76 13.23 -10.29
C ILE A 266 9.78 12.25 -9.71
N ILE A 267 10.12 11.21 -10.45
CA ILE A 267 11.12 10.20 -10.11
C ILE A 267 12.43 10.59 -10.78
N GLY A 268 13.54 10.45 -10.07
CA GLY A 268 14.88 10.74 -10.55
C GLY A 268 15.78 11.21 -9.42
N ASP A 269 17.07 11.37 -9.73
CA ASP A 269 18.05 11.91 -8.82
C ASP A 269 17.81 13.40 -8.50
N GLU A 270 18.59 13.92 -7.60
CA GLU A 270 18.46 15.31 -7.16
C GLU A 270 18.80 16.30 -8.27
N TYR A 271 19.82 16.00 -9.08
CA TYR A 271 20.24 16.84 -10.18
C TYR A 271 19.14 16.98 -11.26
N TYR A 272 18.55 15.87 -11.68
CA TYR A 272 17.41 15.85 -12.61
C TYR A 272 16.23 16.68 -12.10
N ARG A 273 15.89 16.52 -10.83
CA ARG A 273 14.78 17.25 -10.21
C ARG A 273 15.07 18.73 -9.99
N MET A 274 16.33 19.11 -9.73
CA MET A 274 16.77 20.50 -9.72
C MET A 274 16.70 21.14 -11.11
N LYS A 275 17.07 20.40 -12.15
CA LYS A 275 16.91 20.84 -13.54
C LYS A 275 15.47 21.16 -13.85
N ILE A 276 14.55 20.21 -13.56
CA ILE A 276 13.10 20.41 -13.76
C ILE A 276 12.60 21.65 -12.99
N TRP A 277 13.07 21.87 -11.76
CA TRP A 277 12.64 23.05 -11.00
C TRP A 277 13.09 24.37 -11.62
N ARG A 278 14.32 24.44 -12.10
CA ARG A 278 14.87 25.63 -12.78
C ARG A 278 14.15 25.93 -14.10
N GLU A 279 13.81 24.89 -14.84
CA GLU A 279 13.19 24.97 -16.16
C GLU A 279 11.66 24.76 -16.10
N LYS A 280 11.03 24.89 -14.94
CA LYS A 280 9.65 24.47 -14.70
C LYS A 280 8.62 25.08 -15.64
N GLU A 281 8.85 26.30 -16.10
CA GLU A 281 7.93 27.00 -17.01
C GLU A 281 7.96 26.39 -18.43
N SER A 282 9.09 25.81 -18.84
CA SER A 282 9.22 25.17 -20.16
C SER A 282 8.45 23.86 -20.29
N TYR A 283 8.05 23.27 -19.16
CA TYR A 283 7.25 22.03 -19.15
C TYR A 283 5.75 22.28 -19.20
N ILE A 284 5.28 23.53 -19.04
CA ILE A 284 3.86 23.85 -19.10
C ILE A 284 3.31 23.60 -20.51
N GLY A 285 2.22 22.83 -20.61
CA GLY A 285 1.63 22.41 -21.89
C GLY A 285 2.27 21.16 -22.51
N ALA A 286 3.40 20.67 -21.97
CA ALA A 286 3.94 19.35 -22.32
C ALA A 286 3.11 18.23 -21.67
N TYR A 287 3.29 17.00 -22.12
CA TYR A 287 2.58 15.83 -21.58
C TYR A 287 3.48 14.96 -20.73
N ALA A 288 3.06 14.74 -19.48
CA ALA A 288 3.63 13.73 -18.59
C ALA A 288 3.05 12.35 -18.93
N VAL A 289 3.90 11.39 -19.27
CA VAL A 289 3.53 9.96 -19.30
C VAL A 289 3.54 9.46 -17.87
N VAL A 290 2.36 9.08 -17.37
CA VAL A 290 2.12 8.80 -15.95
C VAL A 290 1.74 7.35 -15.76
N LYS A 291 2.50 6.62 -14.95
CA LYS A 291 2.14 5.29 -14.45
C LYS A 291 1.40 5.45 -13.13
N SER A 292 0.19 4.93 -13.05
CA SER A 292 -0.63 4.97 -11.84
C SER A 292 -1.35 3.66 -11.61
N MET A 293 -1.75 3.40 -10.37
CA MET A 293 -2.79 2.42 -10.08
C MET A 293 -4.14 2.96 -10.59
N ALA A 294 -5.16 2.09 -10.65
CA ALA A 294 -6.52 2.52 -10.98
C ALA A 294 -6.96 3.72 -10.10
N TYR A 295 -8.00 4.41 -10.54
CA TYR A 295 -8.50 5.58 -9.83
C TYR A 295 -8.73 5.29 -8.34
N GLY A 296 -8.22 6.22 -7.49
CA GLY A 296 -8.52 6.27 -6.09
C GLY A 296 -9.85 7.00 -5.82
N GLU A 297 -10.06 7.38 -4.56
CA GLU A 297 -11.20 8.20 -4.15
C GLU A 297 -11.22 9.54 -4.90
N LYS A 298 -12.43 10.10 -5.07
CA LYS A 298 -12.68 11.37 -5.76
C LYS A 298 -12.20 11.37 -7.22
N SER A 299 -12.21 10.20 -7.87
CA SER A 299 -11.81 10.04 -9.28
C SER A 299 -10.41 10.59 -9.60
N LYS A 300 -9.50 10.68 -8.61
CA LYS A 300 -8.09 11.05 -8.81
C LYS A 300 -7.22 9.79 -8.96
N LEU A 301 -6.11 9.91 -9.68
CA LEU A 301 -5.17 8.81 -9.84
C LEU A 301 -4.54 8.42 -8.51
N ARG A 302 -4.36 7.11 -8.29
CA ARG A 302 -3.70 6.57 -7.10
C ARG A 302 -2.21 6.33 -7.37
N HIS A 303 -1.34 6.94 -6.56
CA HIS A 303 0.13 6.84 -6.67
C HIS A 303 0.70 7.17 -8.07
N PRO A 304 0.27 8.27 -8.71
CA PRO A 304 0.77 8.62 -10.03
C PRO A 304 2.25 8.99 -9.98
N ARG A 305 3.03 8.39 -10.88
CA ARG A 305 4.47 8.59 -11.03
C ARG A 305 4.80 8.94 -12.46
N LEU A 306 5.73 9.87 -12.65
CA LEU A 306 6.27 10.23 -13.94
C LEU A 306 7.12 9.07 -14.50
N ILE A 307 6.86 8.68 -15.74
CA ILE A 307 7.72 7.79 -16.52
C ILE A 307 8.61 8.63 -17.43
N SER A 308 8.02 9.48 -18.24
CA SER A 308 8.70 10.34 -19.20
C SER A 308 7.90 11.61 -19.49
N ILE A 309 8.48 12.54 -20.20
CA ILE A 309 7.84 13.77 -20.67
C ILE A 309 7.86 13.73 -22.20
N LYS A 310 6.71 13.98 -22.81
CA LYS A 310 6.58 14.19 -24.25
C LYS A 310 6.43 15.69 -24.49
N GLU A 311 7.15 16.22 -25.47
CA GLU A 311 6.92 17.58 -25.94
C GLU A 311 5.49 17.74 -26.42
N SER A 312 4.94 18.96 -26.29
CA SER A 312 3.63 19.26 -26.88
C SER A 312 3.72 19.03 -28.38
N VAL A 313 2.87 18.16 -28.91
CA VAL A 313 2.69 18.11 -30.36
C VAL A 313 2.08 19.45 -30.72
N GLU A 314 2.85 20.32 -31.37
CA GLU A 314 2.31 21.54 -31.95
C GLU A 314 1.08 21.16 -32.79
N LYS A 315 -0.05 21.80 -32.47
CA LYS A 315 -1.28 21.63 -33.23
C LYS A 315 -1.18 22.35 -34.56
#